data_4830b79318defdf4a6e3debd1ab1b62d
#
_entry.id   4830b79318defdf4a6e3debd1ab1b62d
#
_cell.length_a   1.000
_cell.length_b   1.000
_cell.length_c   1.000
_cell.angle_alpha   90.00
_cell.angle_beta   90.00
_cell.angle_gamma   90.00
#
_symmetry.space_group_name_H-M   'P 1'
#
loop_
_entity.id
_entity.type
_entity.pdbx_description
1 polymer ?
#
loop_
_entity_poly.entity_id
_entity_poly.type
_entity_poly.pdbx_seq_one_letter_code
_entity_poly.pdbx_strand_id
1 'polypeptide(L)'
;MAVLQIENRDGALWVTFNRPELFNSLSPESICGMMDMWQQAEKDDTVKLVVLTGAGDRAFCAGADLKLTIPLLSGARAPETEHDHRLISTPDWLGQLMQRNRSFTKPVIAAINGTAMAGGCELALASDIRVVSSNATFALSEAKLGIIPAGGSMVRLPRQVPWCHAMEFMLTGDAISADQARDMGLVNRVVEPQELYREVERLIDRLRNNAPLSLQAIKRAAILTSGLELDEAFAIEDREARAIVLTEDAREGPRAFAEKRQPQFQGR
;
A
#
# COMPACT_ATOMS: atom_id res chain seq x y z
N MET A 1 -19.80 -9.12 11.01
CA MET A 1 -18.95 -7.90 11.15
C MET A 1 -18.44 -7.52 9.76
N ALA A 2 -18.23 -6.24 9.48
CA ALA A 2 -17.67 -5.82 8.20
C ALA A 2 -16.27 -6.42 7.99
N VAL A 3 -15.97 -6.88 6.78
CA VAL A 3 -14.69 -7.52 6.41
C VAL A 3 -13.52 -6.52 6.31
N LEU A 4 -13.86 -5.23 6.17
CA LEU A 4 -12.95 -4.09 6.28
C LEU A 4 -13.51 -3.11 7.30
N GLN A 5 -12.65 -2.57 8.16
CA GLN A 5 -12.97 -1.42 9.01
C GLN A 5 -12.24 -0.22 8.43
N ILE A 6 -12.98 0.85 8.14
CA ILE A 6 -12.43 2.06 7.51
C ILE A 6 -12.79 3.25 8.41
N GLU A 7 -11.76 3.97 8.86
CA GLU A 7 -11.92 5.09 9.78
C GLU A 7 -10.98 6.23 9.38
N ASN A 8 -11.52 7.43 9.19
CA ASN A 8 -10.71 8.63 8.97
C ASN A 8 -10.39 9.27 10.33
N ARG A 9 -9.11 9.23 10.69
CA ARG A 9 -8.56 9.85 11.92
C ARG A 9 -7.75 11.08 11.52
N ASP A 10 -8.39 12.22 11.52
CA ASP A 10 -7.77 13.52 11.20
C ASP A 10 -6.97 13.51 9.88
N GLY A 11 -7.56 12.99 8.83
CA GLY A 11 -6.95 12.91 7.51
C GLY A 11 -6.08 11.67 7.25
N ALA A 12 -5.83 10.82 8.24
CA ALA A 12 -5.28 9.49 8.04
C ALA A 12 -6.42 8.46 7.94
N LEU A 13 -6.65 7.92 6.75
CA LEU A 13 -7.65 6.89 6.52
C LEU A 13 -7.08 5.52 6.89
N TRP A 14 -7.49 5.02 8.05
CA TRP A 14 -7.13 3.69 8.52
C TRP A 14 -8.03 2.65 7.88
N VAL A 15 -7.41 1.66 7.24
CA VAL A 15 -8.08 0.53 6.59
C VAL A 15 -7.58 -0.74 7.22
N THR A 16 -8.43 -1.39 8.00
CA THR A 16 -8.11 -2.62 8.72
C THR A 16 -8.77 -3.80 8.04
N PHE A 17 -7.99 -4.77 7.57
CA PHE A 17 -8.49 -6.08 7.14
C PHE A 17 -9.05 -6.79 8.36
N ASN A 18 -10.34 -7.12 8.37
CA ASN A 18 -11.04 -7.54 9.58
C ASN A 18 -11.66 -8.95 9.46
N ARG A 19 -10.79 -9.93 9.20
CA ARG A 19 -11.08 -11.36 9.23
C ARG A 19 -9.96 -12.10 9.98
N PRO A 20 -9.69 -11.75 11.27
CA PRO A 20 -8.51 -12.25 11.99
C PRO A 20 -8.50 -13.77 12.18
N GLU A 21 -9.67 -14.42 12.22
CA GLU A 21 -9.83 -15.88 12.28
C GLU A 21 -9.34 -16.59 11.02
N LEU A 22 -9.35 -15.87 9.86
CA LEU A 22 -8.87 -16.33 8.56
C LEU A 22 -7.59 -15.59 8.14
N PHE A 23 -6.77 -15.13 9.11
CA PHE A 23 -5.53 -14.40 8.86
C PHE A 23 -5.71 -13.20 7.95
N ASN A 24 -6.86 -12.52 8.04
CA ASN A 24 -7.19 -11.34 7.24
C ASN A 24 -7.12 -11.60 5.71
N SER A 25 -7.44 -12.82 5.28
CA SER A 25 -7.46 -13.19 3.86
C SER A 25 -8.53 -12.41 3.09
N LEU A 26 -8.22 -12.13 1.83
CA LEU A 26 -9.03 -11.31 0.94
C LEU A 26 -10.16 -12.15 0.31
N SER A 27 -11.38 -11.99 0.81
CA SER A 27 -12.61 -12.47 0.17
C SER A 27 -12.98 -11.57 -1.02
N PRO A 28 -13.90 -12.01 -1.91
CA PRO A 28 -14.45 -11.14 -2.96
C PRO A 28 -15.03 -9.83 -2.41
N GLU A 29 -15.70 -9.86 -1.25
CA GLU A 29 -16.20 -8.69 -0.55
C GLU A 29 -15.06 -7.74 -0.12
N SER A 30 -13.98 -8.30 0.49
CA SER A 30 -12.82 -7.49 0.89
C SER A 30 -12.15 -6.83 -0.32
N ILE A 31 -12.02 -7.56 -1.43
CA ILE A 31 -11.42 -7.03 -2.67
C ILE A 31 -12.27 -5.90 -3.24
N CYS A 32 -13.58 -6.09 -3.36
CA CYS A 32 -14.50 -5.06 -3.82
C CYS A 32 -14.46 -3.82 -2.91
N GLY A 33 -14.48 -4.02 -1.59
CA GLY A 33 -14.38 -2.94 -0.61
C GLY A 33 -13.07 -2.15 -0.70
N MET A 34 -11.95 -2.83 -0.95
CA MET A 34 -10.66 -2.16 -1.18
C MET A 34 -10.64 -1.34 -2.47
N MET A 35 -11.22 -1.85 -3.56
CA MET A 35 -11.33 -1.08 -4.81
C MET A 35 -12.14 0.20 -4.60
N ASP A 36 -13.27 0.11 -3.89
CA ASP A 36 -14.11 1.26 -3.57
C ASP A 36 -13.38 2.25 -2.67
N MET A 37 -12.69 1.76 -1.64
CA MET A 37 -11.90 2.58 -0.73
C MET A 37 -10.84 3.39 -1.47
N TRP A 38 -10.07 2.79 -2.39
CA TRP A 38 -9.07 3.53 -3.18
C TRP A 38 -9.70 4.65 -3.99
N GLN A 39 -10.82 4.37 -4.67
CA GLN A 39 -11.51 5.36 -5.51
C GLN A 39 -12.09 6.51 -4.69
N GLN A 40 -12.67 6.20 -3.53
CA GLN A 40 -13.24 7.20 -2.63
C GLN A 40 -12.14 8.04 -1.97
N ALA A 41 -11.11 7.39 -1.43
CA ALA A 41 -10.01 8.06 -0.76
C ALA A 41 -9.23 9.01 -1.69
N GLU A 42 -9.09 8.68 -2.98
CA GLU A 42 -8.43 9.60 -3.93
C GLU A 42 -9.22 10.90 -4.13
N LYS A 43 -10.57 10.82 -4.14
CA LYS A 43 -11.47 11.95 -4.38
C LYS A 43 -11.79 12.76 -3.13
N ASP A 44 -11.58 12.21 -1.95
CA ASP A 44 -11.93 12.84 -0.68
C ASP A 44 -10.79 13.72 -0.18
N ASP A 45 -10.94 15.04 -0.29
CA ASP A 45 -9.95 16.03 0.14
C ASP A 45 -9.68 16.01 1.66
N THR A 46 -10.55 15.40 2.46
CA THR A 46 -10.32 15.21 3.90
C THR A 46 -9.30 14.10 4.17
N VAL A 47 -9.11 13.16 3.24
CA VAL A 47 -8.09 12.11 3.32
C VAL A 47 -6.75 12.65 2.82
N LYS A 48 -5.73 12.64 3.67
CA LYS A 48 -4.36 13.08 3.34
C LYS A 48 -3.41 11.91 3.07
N LEU A 49 -3.65 10.78 3.71
CA LEU A 49 -2.88 9.53 3.55
C LEU A 49 -3.74 8.32 3.92
N VAL A 50 -3.30 7.13 3.54
CA VAL A 50 -3.93 5.85 3.89
C VAL A 50 -2.98 5.03 4.75
N VAL A 51 -3.53 4.35 5.76
CA VAL A 51 -2.81 3.35 6.57
C VAL A 51 -3.50 2.01 6.40
N LEU A 52 -2.78 1.01 5.93
CA LEU A 52 -3.24 -0.38 5.84
C LEU A 52 -2.76 -1.18 7.04
N THR A 53 -3.62 -1.97 7.67
CA THR A 53 -3.25 -2.88 8.77
C THR A 53 -4.20 -4.07 8.84
N GLY A 54 -3.86 -5.09 9.64
CA GLY A 54 -4.71 -6.25 9.91
C GLY A 54 -5.33 -6.19 11.30
N ALA A 55 -6.54 -6.72 11.47
CA ALA A 55 -7.14 -6.93 12.79
C ALA A 55 -6.42 -8.07 13.53
N GLY A 56 -6.34 -7.95 14.86
CA GLY A 56 -5.61 -8.89 15.71
C GLY A 56 -4.10 -8.73 15.65
N ASP A 57 -3.38 -9.74 16.06
CA ASP A 57 -1.91 -9.74 16.25
C ASP A 57 -1.17 -10.78 15.41
N ARG A 58 -1.90 -11.64 14.67
CA ARG A 58 -1.31 -12.76 13.93
C ARG A 58 -0.96 -12.45 12.48
N ALA A 59 -1.75 -11.63 11.82
CA ALA A 59 -1.57 -11.37 10.39
C ALA A 59 -1.94 -9.95 10.00
N PHE A 60 -1.14 -9.38 9.13
CA PHE A 60 -1.52 -8.25 8.32
C PHE A 60 -2.55 -8.68 7.27
N CYS A 61 -2.18 -9.60 6.38
CA CYS A 61 -3.05 -10.17 5.37
C CYS A 61 -2.39 -11.42 4.75
N ALA A 62 -3.12 -12.53 4.69
CA ALA A 62 -2.65 -13.79 4.12
C ALA A 62 -2.86 -13.93 2.59
N GLY A 63 -3.30 -12.87 1.91
CA GLY A 63 -3.59 -12.89 0.48
C GLY A 63 -4.99 -13.39 0.15
N ALA A 64 -5.21 -13.84 -1.07
CA ALA A 64 -6.51 -14.28 -1.55
C ALA A 64 -7.06 -15.47 -0.75
N ASP A 65 -8.34 -15.40 -0.41
CA ASP A 65 -9.02 -16.49 0.31
C ASP A 65 -9.06 -17.76 -0.55
N LEU A 66 -8.44 -18.83 -0.03
CA LEU A 66 -8.30 -20.11 -0.73
C LEU A 66 -9.63 -20.88 -0.87
N LYS A 67 -10.66 -20.51 -0.12
CA LYS A 67 -11.98 -21.15 -0.21
C LYS A 67 -12.99 -20.31 -1.01
N LEU A 68 -12.84 -19.00 -0.99
CA LEU A 68 -13.78 -18.09 -1.64
C LEU A 68 -13.23 -17.48 -2.93
N THR A 69 -12.04 -16.88 -2.87
CA THR A 69 -11.52 -16.07 -3.98
C THR A 69 -10.82 -16.93 -5.02
N ILE A 70 -9.90 -17.80 -4.62
CA ILE A 70 -9.16 -18.61 -5.59
C ILE A 70 -10.06 -19.56 -6.38
N PRO A 71 -11.02 -20.31 -5.78
CA PRO A 71 -11.93 -21.14 -6.54
C PRO A 71 -12.85 -20.35 -7.47
N LEU A 72 -13.28 -19.15 -7.09
CA LEU A 72 -14.06 -18.26 -7.95
C LEU A 72 -13.25 -17.84 -9.19
N LEU A 73 -12.01 -17.40 -9.01
CA LEU A 73 -11.15 -16.92 -10.10
C LEU A 73 -10.70 -18.04 -11.04
N SER A 74 -10.50 -19.26 -10.52
CA SER A 74 -10.16 -20.43 -11.33
C SER A 74 -11.36 -21.11 -12.02
N GLY A 75 -12.59 -20.68 -11.73
CA GLY A 75 -13.81 -21.31 -12.22
C GLY A 75 -14.19 -22.61 -11.50
N ALA A 76 -13.49 -22.98 -10.43
CA ALA A 76 -13.80 -24.15 -9.62
C ALA A 76 -15.04 -23.93 -8.72
N ARG A 77 -15.48 -22.69 -8.54
CA ARG A 77 -16.69 -22.26 -7.86
C ARG A 77 -17.47 -21.28 -8.72
N ALA A 78 -18.77 -21.46 -8.83
CA ALA A 78 -19.65 -20.49 -9.46
C ALA A 78 -19.80 -19.22 -8.58
N PRO A 79 -20.06 -18.03 -9.15
CA PRO A 79 -20.38 -16.84 -8.39
C PRO A 79 -21.75 -17.00 -7.69
N GLU A 80 -21.82 -16.66 -6.40
CA GLU A 80 -23.00 -16.81 -5.55
C GLU A 80 -23.46 -15.47 -4.94
N THR A 81 -22.53 -14.52 -4.76
CA THR A 81 -22.80 -13.23 -4.15
C THR A 81 -22.65 -12.08 -5.16
N GLU A 82 -23.23 -10.93 -4.82
CA GLU A 82 -23.02 -9.71 -5.61
C GLU A 82 -21.54 -9.36 -5.77
N HIS A 83 -20.74 -9.54 -4.70
CA HIS A 83 -19.31 -9.30 -4.72
C HIS A 83 -18.57 -10.29 -5.63
N ASP A 84 -19.01 -11.55 -5.70
CA ASP A 84 -18.46 -12.54 -6.63
C ASP A 84 -18.70 -12.09 -8.08
N HIS A 85 -19.94 -11.77 -8.40
CA HIS A 85 -20.31 -11.29 -9.75
C HIS A 85 -19.56 -10.02 -10.12
N ARG A 86 -19.46 -9.08 -9.19
CA ARG A 86 -18.72 -7.84 -9.38
C ARG A 86 -17.23 -8.10 -9.62
N LEU A 87 -16.60 -8.95 -8.81
CA LEU A 87 -15.18 -9.26 -8.94
C LEU A 87 -14.83 -9.84 -10.31
N ILE A 88 -15.58 -10.85 -10.77
CA ILE A 88 -15.30 -11.49 -12.06
C ILE A 88 -15.65 -10.63 -13.28
N SER A 89 -16.61 -9.69 -13.13
CA SER A 89 -17.02 -8.78 -14.20
C SER A 89 -16.22 -7.47 -14.25
N THR A 90 -15.43 -7.15 -13.21
CA THR A 90 -14.64 -5.92 -13.16
C THR A 90 -13.34 -6.08 -13.96
N PRO A 91 -13.18 -5.38 -15.10
CA PRO A 91 -11.91 -5.38 -15.81
C PRO A 91 -10.80 -4.82 -14.90
N ASP A 92 -9.61 -5.42 -14.97
CA ASP A 92 -8.42 -4.98 -14.20
C ASP A 92 -8.68 -4.79 -12.70
N TRP A 93 -9.52 -5.66 -12.10
CA TRP A 93 -9.77 -5.65 -10.65
C TRP A 93 -8.46 -5.75 -9.83
N LEU A 94 -7.51 -6.55 -10.35
CA LEU A 94 -6.21 -6.73 -9.71
C LEU A 94 -5.36 -5.45 -9.79
N GLY A 95 -5.45 -4.72 -10.89
CA GLY A 95 -4.82 -3.42 -11.04
C GLY A 95 -5.39 -2.38 -10.08
N GLN A 96 -6.69 -2.38 -9.90
CA GLN A 96 -7.37 -1.49 -8.95
C GLN A 96 -7.02 -1.86 -7.50
N LEU A 97 -7.12 -3.13 -7.11
CA LEU A 97 -6.79 -3.61 -5.76
C LEU A 97 -5.34 -3.29 -5.39
N MET A 98 -4.40 -3.62 -6.26
CA MET A 98 -2.95 -3.55 -6.00
C MET A 98 -2.30 -2.24 -6.49
N GLN A 99 -3.10 -1.25 -6.87
CA GLN A 99 -2.62 0.04 -7.38
C GLN A 99 -1.60 -0.10 -8.54
N ARG A 100 -1.80 -1.10 -9.42
CA ARG A 100 -0.97 -1.31 -10.60
C ARG A 100 -1.23 -0.25 -11.67
N ASN A 101 -2.44 0.30 -11.70
CA ASN A 101 -2.88 1.39 -12.58
C ASN A 101 -2.33 2.77 -12.17
N ARG A 102 -1.61 2.86 -11.03
CA ARG A 102 -0.94 4.08 -10.54
C ARG A 102 -1.90 5.27 -10.31
N SER A 103 -3.16 4.98 -10.01
CA SER A 103 -4.20 6.01 -9.90
C SER A 103 -4.26 6.67 -8.52
N PHE A 104 -3.67 6.08 -7.48
CA PHE A 104 -3.69 6.59 -6.12
C PHE A 104 -2.43 7.40 -5.82
N THR A 105 -2.61 8.71 -5.59
CA THR A 105 -1.50 9.66 -5.45
C THR A 105 -1.13 10.01 -4.02
N LYS A 106 -2.05 9.81 -3.07
CA LYS A 106 -1.79 10.12 -1.65
C LYS A 106 -0.84 9.08 -1.02
N PRO A 107 -0.05 9.45 -0.01
CA PRO A 107 0.84 8.51 0.68
C PRO A 107 0.11 7.29 1.25
N VAL A 108 0.74 6.12 1.20
CA VAL A 108 0.24 4.88 1.78
C VAL A 108 1.27 4.32 2.74
N ILE A 109 0.87 4.09 3.99
CA ILE A 109 1.66 3.40 5.01
C ILE A 109 1.10 2.00 5.21
N ALA A 110 1.94 0.97 5.17
CA ALA A 110 1.58 -0.35 5.66
C ALA A 110 2.09 -0.50 7.10
N ALA A 111 1.16 -0.66 8.05
CA ALA A 111 1.40 -1.02 9.44
C ALA A 111 1.27 -2.54 9.56
N ILE A 112 2.38 -3.26 9.41
CA ILE A 112 2.40 -4.72 9.26
C ILE A 112 2.51 -5.36 10.65
N ASN A 113 1.35 -5.72 11.20
CA ASN A 113 1.18 -6.23 12.57
C ASN A 113 1.42 -7.74 12.73
N GLY A 114 1.71 -8.45 11.65
CA GLY A 114 1.91 -9.90 11.62
C GLY A 114 2.19 -10.40 10.22
N THR A 115 1.88 -11.65 9.94
CA THR A 115 2.17 -12.30 8.67
C THR A 115 1.56 -11.56 7.47
N ALA A 116 2.38 -11.29 6.44
CA ALA A 116 1.99 -10.75 5.14
C ALA A 116 2.38 -11.76 4.05
N MET A 117 1.39 -12.49 3.51
CA MET A 117 1.63 -13.56 2.53
C MET A 117 0.93 -13.29 1.21
N ALA A 118 1.51 -13.76 0.11
CA ALA A 118 0.90 -13.72 -1.22
C ALA A 118 0.36 -12.30 -1.54
N GLY A 119 -0.90 -12.15 -1.89
CA GLY A 119 -1.54 -10.85 -2.13
C GLY A 119 -1.42 -9.86 -0.96
N GLY A 120 -1.26 -10.33 0.29
CA GLY A 120 -0.98 -9.45 1.44
C GLY A 120 0.44 -8.86 1.39
N CYS A 121 1.43 -9.65 0.99
CA CYS A 121 2.78 -9.17 0.72
C CYS A 121 2.77 -8.19 -0.47
N GLU A 122 1.97 -8.45 -1.50
CA GLU A 122 1.83 -7.59 -2.67
C GLU A 122 1.19 -6.23 -2.34
N LEU A 123 0.21 -6.19 -1.42
CA LEU A 123 -0.33 -4.94 -0.86
C LEU A 123 0.74 -4.15 -0.08
N ALA A 124 1.56 -4.86 0.71
CA ALA A 124 2.69 -4.23 1.38
C ALA A 124 3.70 -3.64 0.37
N LEU A 125 4.02 -4.36 -0.72
CA LEU A 125 4.88 -3.87 -1.81
C LEU A 125 4.26 -2.68 -2.58
N ALA A 126 2.95 -2.56 -2.59
CA ALA A 126 2.24 -1.45 -3.20
C ALA A 126 2.23 -0.18 -2.33
N SER A 127 2.52 -0.30 -1.04
CA SER A 127 2.59 0.81 -0.10
C SER A 127 3.92 1.56 -0.20
N ASP A 128 3.90 2.86 0.13
CA ASP A 128 5.07 3.74 0.02
C ASP A 128 6.03 3.57 1.21
N ILE A 129 5.48 3.39 2.42
CA ILE A 129 6.25 3.23 3.66
C ILE A 129 5.75 2.00 4.42
N ARG A 130 6.67 1.17 4.93
CA ARG A 130 6.36 -0.07 5.66
C ARG A 130 6.98 -0.02 7.04
N VAL A 131 6.12 -0.02 8.06
CA VAL A 131 6.49 -0.19 9.46
C VAL A 131 6.02 -1.57 9.89
N VAL A 132 6.90 -2.35 10.47
CA VAL A 132 6.71 -3.78 10.63
C VAL A 132 6.93 -4.18 12.09
N SER A 133 6.03 -4.98 12.62
CA SER A 133 6.20 -5.63 13.91
C SER A 133 7.28 -6.71 13.83
N SER A 134 8.12 -6.83 14.87
CA SER A 134 9.24 -7.80 14.91
C SER A 134 8.79 -9.26 14.79
N ASN A 135 7.53 -9.58 15.10
CA ASN A 135 6.94 -10.91 14.92
C ASN A 135 6.36 -11.16 13.52
N ALA A 136 6.41 -10.18 12.62
CA ALA A 136 5.88 -10.34 11.27
C ALA A 136 6.77 -11.23 10.39
N THR A 137 6.13 -11.86 9.43
CA THR A 137 6.78 -12.67 8.40
C THR A 137 6.23 -12.32 7.02
N PHE A 138 7.04 -12.48 5.99
CA PHE A 138 6.65 -12.24 4.60
C PHE A 138 6.84 -13.51 3.78
N ALA A 139 5.94 -13.78 2.83
CA ALA A 139 6.12 -14.86 1.87
C ALA A 139 5.41 -14.58 0.55
N LEU A 140 6.00 -15.02 -0.56
CA LEU A 140 5.38 -15.11 -1.88
C LEU A 140 5.38 -16.59 -2.27
N SER A 141 4.46 -17.36 -1.68
CA SER A 141 4.44 -18.83 -1.75
C SER A 141 3.68 -19.40 -2.94
N GLU A 142 3.31 -18.55 -3.91
CA GLU A 142 2.50 -18.91 -5.07
C GLU A 142 3.14 -20.02 -5.91
N ALA A 143 4.47 -19.98 -6.09
CA ALA A 143 5.18 -21.01 -6.85
C ALA A 143 5.02 -22.42 -6.26
N LYS A 144 4.91 -22.54 -4.92
CA LYS A 144 4.64 -23.81 -4.23
C LYS A 144 3.25 -24.37 -4.51
N LEU A 145 2.34 -23.52 -4.99
CA LEU A 145 0.96 -23.88 -5.34
C LEU A 145 0.75 -24.00 -6.86
N GLY A 146 1.80 -23.91 -7.67
CA GLY A 146 1.71 -23.97 -9.12
C GLY A 146 1.11 -22.73 -9.79
N ILE A 147 1.08 -21.59 -9.07
CA ILE A 147 0.64 -20.29 -9.57
C ILE A 147 1.74 -19.25 -9.40
N ILE A 148 1.49 -18.02 -9.80
CA ILE A 148 2.48 -16.93 -9.74
C ILE A 148 1.94 -15.75 -8.93
N PRO A 149 2.80 -14.94 -8.28
CA PRO A 149 2.40 -13.74 -7.55
C PRO A 149 2.08 -12.59 -8.52
N ALA A 150 0.85 -12.58 -9.04
CA ALA A 150 0.44 -11.70 -10.14
C ALA A 150 -0.04 -10.31 -9.71
N GLY A 151 -0.13 -10.00 -8.41
CA GLY A 151 -0.61 -8.71 -7.89
C GLY A 151 0.40 -7.56 -8.04
N GLY A 152 1.61 -7.85 -8.54
CA GLY A 152 2.61 -6.82 -8.83
C GLY A 152 3.99 -7.11 -8.27
N SER A 153 4.18 -8.16 -7.47
CA SER A 153 5.48 -8.48 -6.87
C SER A 153 6.55 -8.79 -7.89
N MET A 154 6.24 -9.51 -8.98
CA MET A 154 7.20 -9.79 -10.06
C MET A 154 7.76 -8.52 -10.73
N VAL A 155 7.05 -7.41 -10.64
CA VAL A 155 7.46 -6.12 -11.22
C VAL A 155 8.06 -5.21 -10.15
N ARG A 156 7.42 -5.12 -8.97
CA ARG A 156 7.84 -4.20 -7.90
C ARG A 156 9.07 -4.70 -7.16
N LEU A 157 9.08 -5.97 -6.77
CA LEU A 157 10.12 -6.49 -5.89
C LEU A 157 11.53 -6.36 -6.48
N PRO A 158 11.80 -6.75 -7.77
CA PRO A 158 13.13 -6.56 -8.36
C PRO A 158 13.56 -5.10 -8.54
N ARG A 159 12.64 -4.14 -8.33
CA ARG A 159 12.92 -2.71 -8.36
C ARG A 159 13.10 -2.11 -6.98
N GLN A 160 12.71 -2.83 -5.94
CA GLN A 160 12.76 -2.35 -4.55
C GLN A 160 13.91 -2.96 -3.75
N VAL A 161 14.36 -4.18 -4.13
CA VAL A 161 15.45 -4.88 -3.45
C VAL A 161 16.42 -5.44 -4.49
N PRO A 162 17.67 -5.82 -4.10
CA PRO A 162 18.62 -6.47 -4.99
C PRO A 162 18.03 -7.69 -5.69
N TRP A 163 18.39 -7.89 -6.97
CA TRP A 163 17.85 -8.96 -7.83
C TRP A 163 17.94 -10.35 -7.21
N CYS A 164 19.10 -10.70 -6.60
CA CYS A 164 19.27 -12.00 -5.99
C CYS A 164 18.28 -12.26 -4.86
N HIS A 165 18.03 -11.27 -3.99
CA HIS A 165 17.03 -11.38 -2.93
C HIS A 165 15.61 -11.47 -3.48
N ALA A 166 15.29 -10.67 -4.50
CA ALA A 166 13.99 -10.73 -5.14
C ALA A 166 13.70 -12.11 -5.74
N MET A 167 14.68 -12.68 -6.46
CA MET A 167 14.53 -13.98 -7.11
C MET A 167 14.49 -15.12 -6.11
N GLU A 168 15.38 -15.13 -5.11
CA GLU A 168 15.35 -16.14 -4.05
C GLU A 168 13.98 -16.16 -3.36
N PHE A 169 13.49 -15.00 -2.92
CA PHE A 169 12.21 -14.87 -2.22
C PHE A 169 11.00 -15.33 -3.07
N MET A 170 10.96 -14.95 -4.36
CA MET A 170 9.85 -15.35 -5.26
C MET A 170 9.94 -16.80 -5.73
N LEU A 171 11.15 -17.31 -6.01
CA LEU A 171 11.33 -18.64 -6.60
C LEU A 171 11.25 -19.75 -5.55
N THR A 172 11.79 -19.53 -4.36
CA THR A 172 11.68 -20.50 -3.26
C THR A 172 10.31 -20.49 -2.62
N GLY A 173 9.66 -19.31 -2.58
CA GLY A 173 8.41 -19.10 -1.85
C GLY A 173 8.56 -19.31 -0.35
N ASP A 174 9.76 -19.24 0.20
CA ASP A 174 10.03 -19.40 1.61
C ASP A 174 9.67 -18.12 2.36
N ALA A 175 9.26 -18.29 3.62
CA ALA A 175 8.97 -17.15 4.48
C ALA A 175 10.28 -16.52 4.97
N ILE A 176 10.30 -15.18 5.00
CA ILE A 176 11.37 -14.40 5.62
C ILE A 176 10.85 -13.66 6.85
N SER A 177 11.73 -13.43 7.82
CA SER A 177 11.42 -12.66 9.03
C SER A 177 11.38 -11.15 8.74
N ALA A 178 10.86 -10.38 9.69
CA ALA A 178 10.90 -8.92 9.67
C ALA A 178 12.34 -8.39 9.56
N ASP A 179 13.29 -8.99 10.28
CA ASP A 179 14.70 -8.60 10.24
C ASP A 179 15.33 -8.90 8.88
N GLN A 180 15.09 -10.06 8.30
CA GLN A 180 15.54 -10.37 6.94
C GLN A 180 14.94 -9.39 5.91
N ALA A 181 13.67 -9.05 6.05
CA ALA A 181 13.00 -8.06 5.21
C ALA A 181 13.64 -6.66 5.34
N ARG A 182 14.07 -6.27 6.55
CA ARG A 182 14.81 -5.03 6.78
C ARG A 182 16.20 -5.09 6.13
N ASP A 183 16.93 -6.16 6.34
CA ASP A 183 18.31 -6.30 5.88
C ASP A 183 18.40 -6.32 4.33
N MET A 184 17.39 -6.85 3.64
CA MET A 184 17.30 -6.75 2.18
C MET A 184 16.73 -5.42 1.66
N GLY A 185 16.30 -4.51 2.54
CA GLY A 185 15.74 -3.21 2.17
C GLY A 185 14.26 -3.23 1.79
N LEU A 186 13.54 -4.31 2.10
CA LEU A 186 12.11 -4.45 1.80
C LEU A 186 11.24 -3.57 2.69
N VAL A 187 11.64 -3.29 3.92
CA VAL A 187 10.87 -2.54 4.91
C VAL A 187 11.67 -1.38 5.51
N ASN A 188 10.99 -0.31 5.90
CA ASN A 188 11.62 0.89 6.42
C ASN A 188 12.04 0.76 7.89
N ARG A 189 11.21 0.09 8.69
CA ARG A 189 11.40 -0.03 10.15
C ARG A 189 10.83 -1.33 10.67
N VAL A 190 11.56 -1.95 11.59
CA VAL A 190 11.09 -3.06 12.41
C VAL A 190 11.05 -2.56 13.85
N VAL A 191 9.91 -2.77 14.52
CA VAL A 191 9.67 -2.34 15.90
C VAL A 191 9.01 -3.47 16.69
N GLU A 192 9.05 -3.40 18.01
CA GLU A 192 8.32 -4.34 18.85
C GLU A 192 6.80 -4.23 18.61
N PRO A 193 6.04 -5.34 18.76
CA PRO A 193 4.61 -5.38 18.44
C PRO A 193 3.80 -4.26 19.11
N GLN A 194 4.08 -3.95 20.37
CA GLN A 194 3.41 -2.91 21.14
C GLN A 194 3.76 -1.48 20.70
N GLU A 195 4.86 -1.30 19.95
CA GLU A 195 5.32 0.01 19.46
C GLU A 195 4.84 0.31 18.02
N LEU A 196 4.27 -0.67 17.31
CA LEU A 196 3.93 -0.56 15.91
C LEU A 196 3.06 0.67 15.62
N TYR A 197 1.92 0.76 16.25
CA TYR A 197 0.97 1.84 15.98
C TYR A 197 1.50 3.20 16.45
N ARG A 198 2.26 3.25 17.53
CA ARG A 198 2.90 4.47 17.99
C ARG A 198 3.93 5.00 16.98
N GLU A 199 4.69 4.11 16.35
CA GLU A 199 5.65 4.50 15.31
C GLU A 199 4.95 4.94 14.02
N VAL A 200 3.83 4.30 13.68
CA VAL A 200 2.98 4.72 12.55
C VAL A 200 2.40 6.10 12.79
N GLU A 201 1.88 6.38 14.00
CA GLU A 201 1.34 7.72 14.34
C GLU A 201 2.42 8.81 14.24
N ARG A 202 3.67 8.54 14.68
CA ARG A 202 4.79 9.48 14.48
C ARG A 202 5.06 9.79 13.00
N LEU A 203 4.90 8.79 12.12
CA LEU A 203 5.03 9.00 10.67
C LEU A 203 3.86 9.79 10.11
N ILE A 204 2.64 9.51 10.54
CA ILE A 204 1.44 10.25 10.17
C ILE A 204 1.63 11.73 10.51
N ASP A 205 2.04 12.05 11.72
CA ASP A 205 2.28 13.43 12.15
C ASP A 205 3.33 14.13 11.28
N ARG A 206 4.41 13.43 10.92
CA ARG A 206 5.43 13.99 10.01
C ARG A 206 4.87 14.26 8.61
N LEU A 207 4.05 13.35 8.06
CA LEU A 207 3.43 13.53 6.75
C LEU A 207 2.38 14.63 6.75
N ARG A 208 1.56 14.74 7.81
CA ARG A 208 0.55 15.80 7.97
C ARG A 208 1.14 17.20 7.99
N ASN A 209 2.35 17.35 8.52
CA ASN A 209 3.06 18.63 8.57
C ASN A 209 3.67 19.06 7.25
N ASN A 210 3.57 18.24 6.20
CA ASN A 210 4.04 18.56 4.85
C ASN A 210 2.86 18.98 3.95
N ALA A 211 3.16 19.79 2.93
CA ALA A 211 2.17 20.23 1.95
C ALA A 211 1.60 19.03 1.18
N PRO A 212 0.28 18.78 1.23
CA PRO A 212 -0.31 17.56 0.69
C PRO A 212 -0.13 17.43 -0.82
N LEU A 213 -0.23 18.52 -1.58
CA LEU A 213 0.01 18.50 -3.03
C LEU A 213 1.46 18.16 -3.37
N SER A 214 2.42 18.60 -2.54
CA SER A 214 3.84 18.24 -2.71
C SER A 214 4.07 16.74 -2.51
N LEU A 215 3.47 16.15 -1.47
CA LEU A 215 3.55 14.70 -1.25
C LEU A 215 2.99 13.90 -2.43
N GLN A 216 1.85 14.33 -2.95
CA GLN A 216 1.22 13.70 -4.12
C GLN A 216 2.07 13.84 -5.38
N ALA A 217 2.63 15.02 -5.64
CA ALA A 217 3.48 15.26 -6.80
C ALA A 217 4.78 14.45 -6.74
N ILE A 218 5.42 14.38 -5.57
CA ILE A 218 6.62 13.53 -5.34
C ILE A 218 6.31 12.07 -5.67
N LYS A 219 5.23 11.53 -5.10
CA LYS A 219 4.83 10.14 -5.36
C LYS A 219 4.51 9.92 -6.82
N ARG A 220 3.71 10.78 -7.44
CA ARG A 220 3.32 10.71 -8.84
C ARG A 220 4.54 10.76 -9.76
N ALA A 221 5.45 11.72 -9.55
CA ALA A 221 6.68 11.80 -10.32
C ALA A 221 7.52 10.54 -10.19
N ALA A 222 7.80 10.07 -8.97
CA ALA A 222 8.59 8.87 -8.73
C ALA A 222 8.01 7.61 -9.40
N ILE A 223 6.67 7.47 -9.40
CA ILE A 223 6.00 6.35 -10.06
C ILE A 223 6.06 6.48 -11.58
N LEU A 224 5.77 7.66 -12.12
CA LEU A 224 5.69 7.88 -13.58
C LEU A 224 7.05 7.82 -14.26
N THR A 225 8.11 8.25 -13.60
CA THR A 225 9.48 8.25 -14.13
C THR A 225 10.16 6.88 -14.07
N SER A 226 9.60 5.94 -13.29
CA SER A 226 10.20 4.61 -13.14
C SER A 226 10.27 3.85 -14.46
N GLY A 227 11.48 3.61 -14.94
CA GLY A 227 11.76 2.86 -16.18
C GLY A 227 11.77 3.71 -17.46
N LEU A 228 11.72 5.03 -17.34
CA LEU A 228 11.92 5.95 -18.46
C LEU A 228 13.40 6.30 -18.65
N GLU A 229 13.75 6.73 -19.84
CA GLU A 229 15.03 7.40 -20.11
C GLU A 229 15.10 8.74 -19.34
N LEU A 230 16.31 9.16 -18.96
CA LEU A 230 16.51 10.30 -18.06
C LEU A 230 15.87 11.60 -18.57
N ASP A 231 15.98 11.89 -19.86
CA ASP A 231 15.42 13.14 -20.44
C ASP A 231 13.89 13.16 -20.34
N GLU A 232 13.23 12.02 -20.59
CA GLU A 232 11.79 11.89 -20.45
C GLU A 232 11.38 11.97 -18.97
N ALA A 233 12.16 11.35 -18.08
CA ALA A 233 11.93 11.39 -16.64
C ALA A 233 12.02 12.80 -16.08
N PHE A 234 13.07 13.58 -16.45
CA PHE A 234 13.22 14.98 -16.06
C PHE A 234 12.11 15.87 -16.61
N ALA A 235 11.62 15.63 -17.82
CA ALA A 235 10.49 16.39 -18.37
C ALA A 235 9.20 16.20 -17.53
N ILE A 236 8.99 15.00 -16.95
CA ILE A 236 7.89 14.73 -16.02
C ILE A 236 8.13 15.47 -14.70
N GLU A 237 9.33 15.36 -14.11
CA GLU A 237 9.69 16.06 -12.87
C GLU A 237 9.48 17.56 -13.00
N ASP A 238 9.95 18.17 -14.07
CA ASP A 238 9.78 19.60 -14.38
C ASP A 238 8.31 20.01 -14.44
N ARG A 239 7.47 19.19 -15.05
CA ARG A 239 6.01 19.44 -15.11
C ARG A 239 5.40 19.46 -13.72
N GLU A 240 5.70 18.45 -12.90
CA GLU A 240 5.21 18.35 -11.53
C GLU A 240 5.73 19.54 -10.68
N ALA A 241 7.01 19.87 -10.78
CA ALA A 241 7.61 21.00 -10.07
C ALA A 241 6.95 22.34 -10.43
N ARG A 242 6.69 22.58 -11.72
CA ARG A 242 5.99 23.81 -12.19
C ARG A 242 4.58 23.90 -11.63
N ALA A 243 3.85 22.78 -11.53
CA ALA A 243 2.52 22.78 -10.97
C ALA A 243 2.53 23.14 -9.47
N ILE A 244 3.48 22.59 -8.72
CA ILE A 244 3.59 22.82 -7.27
C ILE A 244 4.04 24.24 -6.93
N VAL A 245 5.00 24.81 -7.65
CA VAL A 245 5.53 26.16 -7.33
C VAL A 245 4.48 27.26 -7.45
N LEU A 246 3.38 27.01 -8.15
CA LEU A 246 2.28 27.97 -8.33
C LEU A 246 1.22 27.89 -7.21
N THR A 247 1.29 26.91 -6.31
CA THR A 247 0.31 26.70 -5.24
C THR A 247 0.45 27.75 -4.12
N GLU A 248 -0.61 27.91 -3.32
CA GLU A 248 -0.57 28.73 -2.11
C GLU A 248 0.40 28.13 -1.08
N ASP A 249 0.41 26.79 -0.96
CA ASP A 249 1.29 26.07 -0.05
C ASP A 249 2.77 26.30 -0.37
N ALA A 250 3.14 26.44 -1.65
CA ALA A 250 4.51 26.75 -2.06
C ALA A 250 4.96 28.17 -1.63
N ARG A 251 4.03 29.09 -1.37
CA ARG A 251 4.30 30.41 -0.82
C ARG A 251 4.31 30.40 0.71
N GLU A 252 3.41 29.62 1.31
CA GLU A 252 3.28 29.50 2.78
C GLU A 252 4.51 28.86 3.40
N GLY A 253 5.04 27.78 2.83
CA GLY A 253 6.20 27.08 3.39
C GLY A 253 7.41 27.98 3.64
N PRO A 254 7.97 28.64 2.62
CA PRO A 254 9.09 29.57 2.78
C PRO A 254 8.79 30.75 3.72
N ARG A 255 7.54 31.29 3.68
CA ARG A 255 7.12 32.36 4.56
C ARG A 255 7.12 31.92 6.01
N ALA A 256 6.49 30.79 6.34
CA ALA A 256 6.45 30.24 7.69
C ALA A 256 7.86 29.94 8.22
N PHE A 257 8.74 29.41 7.36
CA PHE A 257 10.13 29.17 7.71
C PHE A 257 10.87 30.46 8.06
N ALA A 258 10.73 31.53 7.27
CA ALA A 258 11.34 32.84 7.54
C ALA A 258 10.81 33.45 8.84
N GLU A 259 9.52 33.28 9.12
CA GLU A 259 8.82 33.75 10.34
C GLU A 259 9.04 32.83 11.56
N LYS A 260 9.76 31.71 11.42
CA LYS A 260 10.03 30.70 12.47
C LYS A 260 8.76 30.15 13.13
N ARG A 261 7.71 29.91 12.34
CA ARG A 261 6.45 29.31 12.77
C ARG A 261 6.15 28.04 11.97
N GLN A 262 5.19 27.26 12.46
CA GLN A 262 4.68 26.11 11.72
C GLN A 262 3.88 26.59 10.49
N PRO A 263 4.07 25.98 9.31
CA PRO A 263 3.28 26.26 8.13
C PRO A 263 1.84 25.78 8.29
N GLN A 264 0.91 26.44 7.60
CA GLN A 264 -0.50 26.07 7.55
C GLN A 264 -0.89 25.72 6.12
N PHE A 265 -0.54 24.50 5.71
CA PHE A 265 -0.81 24.03 4.36
C PHE A 265 -2.30 23.72 4.16
N GLN A 266 -2.84 24.14 3.01
CA GLN A 266 -4.26 24.04 2.66
C GLN A 266 -4.52 23.06 1.51
N GLY A 267 -3.48 22.59 0.82
CA GLY A 267 -3.61 21.72 -0.36
C GLY A 267 -4.12 22.45 -1.60
N ARG A 268 -3.75 23.71 -1.79
CA ARG A 268 -4.17 24.52 -2.93
C ARG A 268 -3.11 25.54 -3.36
#